data_e9ff80b172e3a5b36c9d91ebf0c21478
#
_entry.id   e9ff80b172e3a5b36c9d91ebf0c21478
#
_cell.length_a   1.000
_cell.length_b   1.000
_cell.length_c   1.000
_cell.angle_alpha   90.00
_cell.angle_beta   90.00
_cell.angle_gamma   90.00
#
_symmetry.space_group_name_H-M   'P 1'
#
loop_
_entity.id
_entity.type
_entity.pdbx_description
1 polymer ?
#
loop_
_entity_poly.entity_id
_entity_poly.type
_entity_poly.pdbx_seq_one_letter_code
_entity_poly.pdbx_strand_id
1 'polypeptide(L)'
;MQESQVAETGTCPVYGATGISGYTETADINGESILIIKDGSGVGTVKFVTGEYSYIGTLNSLSAKDGYCLKYIYIALQRFNFEPYKTGMAIPHIYFKDYGKAKIYCPSLSLQTLIAQKLSLIENKMEVEKRIILCYQLQKSYLLSRMFI
;
A
#
# COMPACT_ATOMS: atom_id res chain seq x y z
N MET A 1 10.10 -1.58 13.46
CA MET A 1 11.54 -1.26 13.19
C MET A 1 11.76 0.25 13.24
N GLN A 2 12.94 0.73 13.66
CA GLN A 2 13.32 2.14 13.57
C GLN A 2 14.04 2.40 12.24
N GLU A 3 13.90 3.61 11.69
CA GLU A 3 14.51 3.97 10.40
C GLU A 3 16.04 3.83 10.39
N SER A 4 16.69 4.05 11.56
CA SER A 4 18.14 3.87 11.75
C SER A 4 18.63 2.41 11.64
N GLN A 5 17.73 1.44 11.62
CA GLN A 5 18.04 0.00 11.52
C GLN A 5 17.89 -0.53 10.09
N VAL A 6 17.56 0.33 9.14
CA VAL A 6 17.32 -0.02 7.74
C VAL A 6 18.62 0.09 6.96
N ALA A 7 19.00 -0.96 6.22
CA ALA A 7 20.16 -0.99 5.35
C ALA A 7 19.80 -0.61 3.89
N GLU A 8 20.78 -0.20 3.10
CA GLU A 8 20.59 0.06 1.67
C GLU A 8 20.39 -1.23 0.86
N THR A 9 20.93 -2.35 1.38
CA THR A 9 20.87 -3.67 0.73
C THR A 9 20.40 -4.73 1.73
N GLY A 10 19.77 -5.79 1.24
CA GLY A 10 19.28 -6.92 2.03
C GLY A 10 18.26 -7.74 1.24
N THR A 11 17.78 -8.81 1.82
CA THR A 11 16.87 -9.76 1.16
C THR A 11 15.39 -9.35 1.31
N CYS A 12 15.02 -8.72 2.43
CA CYS A 12 13.64 -8.38 2.76
C CYS A 12 13.42 -6.86 2.72
N PRO A 13 12.43 -6.36 1.95
CA PRO A 13 12.14 -4.93 1.89
C PRO A 13 11.59 -4.40 3.21
N VAL A 14 11.96 -3.17 3.56
CA VAL A 14 11.42 -2.43 4.69
C VAL A 14 10.56 -1.29 4.17
N TYR A 15 9.27 -1.32 4.47
CA TYR A 15 8.33 -0.30 4.03
C TYR A 15 8.30 0.90 4.97
N GLY A 16 8.29 2.09 4.35
CA GLY A 16 8.07 3.38 5.00
C GLY A 16 6.92 4.15 4.35
N ALA A 17 6.70 5.38 4.79
CA ALA A 17 5.60 6.23 4.31
C ALA A 17 5.69 6.52 2.80
N THR A 18 6.88 6.67 2.23
CA THR A 18 7.11 6.97 0.81
C THR A 18 7.26 5.72 -0.07
N GLY A 19 7.28 4.52 0.51
CA GLY A 19 7.50 3.26 -0.21
C GLY A 19 8.52 2.37 0.49
N ILE A 20 9.41 1.73 -0.27
CA ILE A 20 10.52 0.97 0.29
C ILE A 20 11.57 1.96 0.80
N SER A 21 11.85 1.93 2.10
CA SER A 21 12.85 2.78 2.76
C SER A 21 14.24 2.14 2.76
N GLY A 22 14.34 0.85 2.47
CA GLY A 22 15.56 0.07 2.40
C GLY A 22 15.27 -1.41 2.65
N TYR A 23 16.24 -2.14 3.17
CA TYR A 23 16.19 -3.59 3.30
C TYR A 23 16.69 -4.07 4.66
N THR A 24 16.39 -5.33 4.98
CA THR A 24 16.90 -6.06 6.14
C THR A 24 17.20 -7.51 5.75
N GLU A 25 18.01 -8.21 6.54
CA GLU A 25 18.28 -9.65 6.31
C GLU A 25 17.13 -10.54 6.77
N THR A 26 16.34 -10.09 7.74
CA THR A 26 15.23 -10.87 8.31
C THR A 26 13.94 -10.07 8.28
N ALA A 27 12.86 -10.70 7.82
CA ALA A 27 11.54 -10.09 7.80
C ALA A 27 10.85 -10.21 9.17
N ASP A 28 10.17 -9.15 9.60
CA ASP A 28 9.30 -9.19 10.79
C ASP A 28 7.95 -9.86 10.46
N ILE A 29 7.53 -9.84 9.19
CA ILE A 29 6.25 -10.36 8.73
C ILE A 29 6.46 -11.23 7.49
N ASN A 30 5.75 -12.36 7.46
CA ASN A 30 5.61 -13.19 6.27
C ASN A 30 4.12 -13.41 6.00
N GLY A 31 3.63 -12.92 4.86
CA GLY A 31 2.23 -13.03 4.45
C GLY A 31 1.65 -11.74 3.89
N GLU A 32 0.33 -11.60 3.98
CA GLU A 32 -0.40 -10.45 3.45
C GLU A 32 -0.78 -9.48 4.58
N SER A 33 -0.61 -8.18 4.35
CA SER A 33 -1.19 -7.17 5.23
C SER A 33 -1.52 -5.87 4.51
N ILE A 34 -2.28 -5.01 5.19
CA ILE A 34 -2.54 -3.65 4.78
C ILE A 34 -1.68 -2.73 5.65
N LEU A 35 -0.77 -2.01 5.01
CA LEU A 35 0.00 -0.97 5.67
C LEU A 35 -0.75 0.36 5.55
N ILE A 36 -0.89 1.09 6.65
CA ILE A 36 -1.53 2.41 6.72
C ILE A 36 -0.51 3.40 7.25
N ILE A 37 -0.29 4.48 6.52
CA ILE A 37 0.56 5.58 7.01
C ILE A 37 -0.16 6.27 8.16
N LYS A 38 0.44 6.22 9.36
CA LYS A 38 -0.14 6.81 10.56
C LYS A 38 0.47 8.16 10.94
N ASP A 39 1.67 8.47 10.46
CA ASP A 39 2.42 9.69 10.78
C ASP A 39 2.93 10.38 9.51
N GLY A 40 2.81 11.71 9.45
CA GLY A 40 3.35 12.55 8.40
C GLY A 40 2.38 12.93 7.28
N SER A 41 2.90 13.51 6.18
CA SER A 41 2.10 14.11 5.10
C SER A 41 1.19 13.11 4.35
N GLY A 42 1.53 11.83 4.34
CA GLY A 42 0.77 10.77 3.68
C GLY A 42 -0.26 10.05 4.57
N VAL A 43 -0.55 10.58 5.77
CA VAL A 43 -1.45 9.96 6.75
C VAL A 43 -2.78 9.54 6.14
N GLY A 44 -3.16 8.28 6.38
CA GLY A 44 -4.37 7.65 5.84
C GLY A 44 -4.17 6.94 4.49
N THR A 45 -2.98 7.05 3.87
CA THR A 45 -2.68 6.26 2.67
C THR A 45 -2.56 4.78 3.04
N VAL A 46 -3.22 3.93 2.26
CA VAL A 46 -3.22 2.48 2.46
C VAL A 46 -2.45 1.77 1.34
N LYS A 47 -1.72 0.73 1.70
CA LYS A 47 -0.95 -0.10 0.76
C LYS A 47 -1.15 -1.57 1.09
N PHE A 48 -1.41 -2.40 0.08
CA PHE A 48 -1.45 -3.85 0.21
C PHE A 48 -0.06 -4.41 -0.05
N VAL A 49 0.44 -5.24 0.85
CA VAL A 49 1.76 -5.86 0.77
C VAL A 49 1.68 -7.36 1.00
N THR A 50 2.57 -8.10 0.34
CA THR A 50 2.62 -9.56 0.40
C THR A 50 4.07 -10.04 0.49
N GLY A 51 4.27 -11.24 1.02
CA GLY A 51 5.58 -11.90 1.11
C GLY A 51 6.30 -11.59 2.40
N GLU A 52 7.61 -11.62 2.36
CA GLU A 52 8.48 -11.34 3.50
C GLU A 52 8.92 -9.88 3.51
N TYR A 53 8.63 -9.17 4.58
CA TYR A 53 8.93 -7.74 4.72
C TYR A 53 8.94 -7.26 6.17
N SER A 54 9.50 -6.09 6.38
CA SER A 54 9.38 -5.32 7.60
C SER A 54 8.79 -3.93 7.31
N TYR A 55 8.46 -3.17 8.35
CA TYR A 55 7.99 -1.79 8.19
C TYR A 55 8.47 -0.90 9.35
N ILE A 56 8.64 0.39 9.07
CA ILE A 56 9.06 1.38 10.07
C ILE A 56 7.87 1.88 10.90
N GLY A 57 8.17 2.45 12.04
CA GLY A 57 7.20 2.87 13.05
C GLY A 57 6.18 3.92 12.61
N THR A 58 6.34 4.54 11.44
CA THR A 58 5.37 5.49 10.84
C THR A 58 4.17 4.81 10.18
N LEU A 59 4.15 3.48 10.15
CA LEU A 59 3.07 2.68 9.58
C LEU A 59 2.35 1.87 10.66
N ASN A 60 1.07 1.59 10.41
CA ASN A 60 0.30 0.53 11.06
C ASN A 60 0.15 -0.63 10.09
N SER A 61 0.25 -1.87 10.58
CA SER A 61 -0.05 -3.08 9.83
C SER A 61 -1.38 -3.68 10.28
N LEU A 62 -2.26 -4.00 9.34
CA LEU A 62 -3.53 -4.67 9.60
C LEU A 62 -3.58 -6.01 8.90
N SER A 63 -4.03 -7.02 9.60
CA SER A 63 -4.41 -8.33 9.06
C SER A 63 -5.91 -8.54 9.18
N ALA A 64 -6.48 -9.41 8.36
CA ALA A 64 -7.89 -9.79 8.48
C ALA A 64 -8.06 -10.82 9.60
N LYS A 65 -9.20 -10.74 10.30
CA LYS A 65 -9.70 -11.82 11.15
C LYS A 65 -10.39 -12.88 10.28
N ASP A 66 -10.59 -14.07 10.86
CA ASP A 66 -11.35 -15.13 10.21
C ASP A 66 -12.72 -14.64 9.77
N GLY A 67 -13.13 -15.04 8.56
CA GLY A 67 -14.40 -14.61 7.95
C GLY A 67 -14.34 -13.29 7.17
N TYR A 68 -13.16 -12.67 7.03
CA TYR A 68 -12.98 -11.44 6.26
C TYR A 68 -11.91 -11.60 5.19
N CYS A 69 -12.18 -11.05 3.99
CA CYS A 69 -11.23 -10.99 2.89
C CYS A 69 -10.34 -9.73 3.03
N LEU A 70 -9.05 -9.92 3.29
CA LEU A 70 -8.11 -8.81 3.50
C LEU A 70 -8.05 -7.87 2.28
N LYS A 71 -8.05 -8.43 1.07
CA LYS A 71 -8.03 -7.63 -0.18
C LYS A 71 -9.31 -6.78 -0.32
N TYR A 72 -10.47 -7.30 0.10
CA TYR A 72 -11.71 -6.52 0.15
C TYR A 72 -11.61 -5.35 1.14
N ILE A 73 -11.09 -5.61 2.34
CA ILE A 73 -10.88 -4.57 3.36
C ILE A 73 -9.92 -3.49 2.83
N TYR A 74 -8.84 -3.88 2.16
CA TYR A 74 -7.93 -2.93 1.51
C TYR A 74 -8.65 -2.00 0.53
N ILE A 75 -9.47 -2.57 -0.36
CA ILE A 75 -10.24 -1.79 -1.34
C ILE A 75 -11.22 -0.84 -0.65
N ALA A 76 -11.90 -1.30 0.40
CA ALA A 76 -12.80 -0.45 1.19
C ALA A 76 -12.04 0.70 1.88
N LEU A 77 -10.85 0.43 2.41
CA LEU A 77 -10.02 1.43 3.07
C LEU A 77 -9.43 2.47 2.11
N GLN A 78 -9.25 2.16 0.83
CA GLN A 78 -8.86 3.16 -0.19
C GLN A 78 -9.91 4.28 -0.36
N ARG A 79 -11.17 4.00 -0.03
CA ARG A 79 -12.29 4.95 -0.09
C ARG A 79 -12.68 5.50 1.28
N PHE A 80 -12.04 4.98 2.34
CA PHE A 80 -12.32 5.40 3.70
C PHE A 80 -11.80 6.81 3.96
N ASN A 81 -12.64 7.67 4.54
CA ASN A 81 -12.22 9.02 4.92
C ASN A 81 -11.51 9.02 6.27
N PHE A 82 -10.19 9.16 6.25
CA PHE A 82 -9.36 9.28 7.45
C PHE A 82 -9.31 10.70 8.03
N GLU A 83 -9.81 11.74 7.33
CA GLU A 83 -9.73 13.14 7.78
C GLU A 83 -10.29 13.38 9.19
N PRO A 84 -11.45 12.82 9.59
CA PRO A 84 -11.99 13.03 10.93
C PRO A 84 -11.12 12.46 12.07
N TYR A 85 -10.17 11.59 11.73
CA TYR A 85 -9.29 10.92 12.69
C TYR A 85 -7.90 11.53 12.74
N LYS A 86 -7.61 12.51 11.87
CA LYS A 86 -6.33 13.21 11.87
C LYS A 86 -6.22 14.15 13.06
N THR A 87 -5.08 14.08 13.72
CA THR A 87 -4.68 14.97 14.82
C THR A 87 -3.30 15.55 14.53
N GLY A 88 -2.92 16.63 15.22
CA GLY A 88 -1.63 17.31 15.02
C GLY A 88 -1.66 18.35 13.90
N MET A 89 -1.32 19.61 14.24
CA MET A 89 -1.36 20.74 13.28
C MET A 89 -0.13 20.75 12.35
N ALA A 90 1.06 20.47 12.86
CA ALA A 90 2.32 20.52 12.09
C ALA A 90 2.65 19.16 11.43
N ILE A 91 2.47 18.08 12.17
CA ILE A 91 2.68 16.71 11.70
C ILE A 91 1.39 15.93 11.93
N PRO A 92 0.62 15.61 10.89
CA PRO A 92 -0.62 14.85 11.05
C PRO A 92 -0.35 13.42 11.54
N HIS A 93 -1.22 12.92 12.43
CA HIS A 93 -1.21 11.51 12.85
C HIS A 93 -2.62 10.96 12.91
N ILE A 94 -2.73 9.63 12.78
CA ILE A 94 -3.94 8.87 13.07
C ILE A 94 -3.63 7.72 14.02
N TYR A 95 -4.53 7.43 14.94
CA TYR A 95 -4.37 6.33 15.88
C TYR A 95 -5.39 5.23 15.59
N PHE A 96 -4.91 3.98 15.59
CA PHE A 96 -5.79 2.83 15.37
C PHE A 96 -6.95 2.76 16.36
N LYS A 97 -6.74 3.15 17.61
CA LYS A 97 -7.78 3.21 18.65
C LYS A 97 -9.00 4.06 18.26
N ASP A 98 -8.81 5.05 17.36
CA ASP A 98 -9.85 5.98 16.93
C ASP A 98 -10.51 5.48 15.65
N TYR A 99 -9.76 5.32 14.54
CA TYR A 99 -10.33 4.87 13.27
C TYR A 99 -10.69 3.37 13.25
N GLY A 100 -10.06 2.54 14.09
CA GLY A 100 -10.36 1.11 14.18
C GLY A 100 -11.77 0.77 14.69
N LYS A 101 -12.49 1.76 15.24
CA LYS A 101 -13.91 1.65 15.63
C LYS A 101 -14.87 2.03 14.51
N ALA A 102 -14.37 2.56 13.40
CA ALA A 102 -15.20 2.95 12.27
C ALA A 102 -15.85 1.74 11.62
N LYS A 103 -17.07 1.93 11.17
CA LYS A 103 -17.83 0.88 10.47
C LYS A 103 -17.62 1.01 8.99
N ILE A 104 -17.22 -0.07 8.34
CA ILE A 104 -17.23 -0.24 6.90
C ILE A 104 -18.27 -1.28 6.51
N TYR A 105 -18.86 -1.14 5.33
CA TYR A 105 -19.77 -2.15 4.81
C TYR A 105 -18.99 -3.43 4.52
N CYS A 106 -19.41 -4.54 5.11
CA CYS A 106 -18.84 -5.87 4.92
C CYS A 106 -19.95 -6.86 4.57
N PRO A 107 -20.13 -7.26 3.29
CA PRO A 107 -21.07 -8.28 2.90
C PRO A 107 -20.58 -9.69 3.32
N SER A 108 -21.27 -10.75 2.88
CA SER A 108 -20.81 -12.12 3.10
C SER A 108 -19.40 -12.34 2.52
N LEU A 109 -18.61 -13.25 3.12
CA LEU A 109 -17.23 -13.53 2.70
C LEU A 109 -17.15 -13.89 1.21
N SER A 110 -18.09 -14.66 0.70
CA SER A 110 -18.16 -15.02 -0.73
C SER A 110 -18.29 -13.78 -1.63
N LEU A 111 -19.12 -12.81 -1.24
CA LEU A 111 -19.27 -11.56 -1.99
C LEU A 111 -18.05 -10.66 -1.83
N GLN A 112 -17.43 -10.59 -0.65
CA GLN A 112 -16.16 -9.87 -0.45
C GLN A 112 -15.07 -10.40 -1.40
N THR A 113 -14.92 -11.72 -1.47
CA THR A 113 -13.94 -12.39 -2.34
C THR A 113 -14.23 -12.12 -3.82
N LEU A 114 -15.47 -12.21 -4.23
CA LEU A 114 -15.87 -11.93 -5.62
C LEU A 114 -15.57 -10.49 -6.03
N ILE A 115 -15.90 -9.52 -5.17
CA ILE A 115 -15.60 -8.09 -5.40
C ILE A 115 -14.09 -7.88 -5.49
N ALA A 116 -13.32 -8.42 -4.53
CA ALA A 116 -11.87 -8.30 -4.50
C ALA A 116 -11.22 -8.88 -5.78
N GLN A 117 -11.64 -10.05 -6.23
CA GLN A 117 -11.15 -10.66 -7.46
C GLN A 117 -11.43 -9.80 -8.70
N LYS A 118 -12.68 -9.35 -8.87
CA LYS A 118 -13.05 -8.51 -10.02
C LYS A 118 -12.26 -7.20 -10.07
N LEU A 119 -12.13 -6.52 -8.94
CA LEU A 119 -11.40 -5.25 -8.87
C LEU A 119 -9.89 -5.46 -9.07
N SER A 120 -9.31 -6.55 -8.54
CA SER A 120 -7.91 -6.89 -8.79
C SER A 120 -7.63 -7.17 -10.27
N LEU A 121 -8.55 -7.80 -11.00
CA LEU A 121 -8.40 -8.00 -12.45
C LEU A 121 -8.38 -6.66 -13.19
N ILE A 122 -9.20 -5.69 -12.79
CA ILE A 122 -9.22 -4.35 -13.37
C ILE A 122 -7.90 -3.62 -13.03
N GLU A 123 -7.46 -3.66 -11.77
CA GLU A 123 -6.19 -3.06 -11.34
C GLU A 123 -5.01 -3.62 -12.15
N ASN A 124 -4.94 -4.95 -12.31
CA ASN A 124 -3.89 -5.60 -13.10
C ASN A 124 -3.91 -5.17 -14.58
N LYS A 125 -5.11 -5.08 -15.17
CA LYS A 125 -5.25 -4.59 -16.55
C LYS A 125 -4.77 -3.15 -16.68
N MET A 126 -5.18 -2.28 -15.76
CA MET A 126 -4.73 -0.88 -15.75
C MET A 126 -3.21 -0.77 -15.63
N GLU A 127 -2.57 -1.62 -14.84
CA GLU A 127 -1.12 -1.63 -14.68
C GLU A 127 -0.41 -2.08 -15.96
N VAL A 128 -0.93 -3.10 -16.65
CA VAL A 128 -0.41 -3.54 -17.96
C VAL A 128 -0.52 -2.41 -19.00
N GLU A 129 -1.68 -1.75 -19.08
CA GLU A 129 -1.89 -0.64 -20.02
C GLU A 129 -0.93 0.53 -19.74
N LYS A 130 -0.69 0.87 -18.46
CA LYS A 130 0.29 1.89 -18.09
C LYS A 130 1.71 1.55 -18.57
N ARG A 131 2.12 0.28 -18.44
CA ARG A 131 3.43 -0.19 -18.93
C ARG A 131 3.53 -0.09 -20.46
N ILE A 132 2.46 -0.44 -21.17
CA ILE A 132 2.41 -0.32 -22.63
C ILE A 132 2.54 1.15 -23.04
N ILE A 133 1.82 2.07 -22.40
CA ILE A 133 1.92 3.50 -22.66
C ILE A 133 3.36 3.99 -22.45
N LEU A 134 3.99 3.60 -21.35
CA LEU A 134 5.38 3.95 -21.07
C LEU A 134 6.33 3.44 -22.16
N CYS A 135 6.16 2.20 -22.62
CA CYS A 135 6.95 1.63 -23.72
C CYS A 135 6.81 2.44 -25.02
N TYR A 136 5.58 2.85 -25.37
CA TYR A 136 5.36 3.69 -26.55
C TYR A 136 5.96 5.08 -26.39
N GLN A 137 5.92 5.68 -25.22
CA GLN A 137 6.57 6.97 -24.95
C GLN A 137 8.08 6.88 -25.11
N LEU A 138 8.72 5.82 -24.61
CA LEU A 138 10.15 5.55 -24.78
C LEU A 138 10.51 5.33 -26.24
N GLN A 139 9.71 4.53 -26.97
CA GLN A 139 9.92 4.29 -28.41
C GLN A 139 9.80 5.58 -29.22
N LYS A 140 8.78 6.40 -28.93
CA LYS A 140 8.61 7.72 -29.55
C LYS A 140 9.84 8.59 -29.31
N SER A 141 10.30 8.70 -28.08
CA SER A 141 11.48 9.49 -27.72
C SER A 141 12.74 9.01 -28.47
N TYR A 142 12.94 7.68 -28.52
CA TYR A 142 14.06 7.09 -29.28
C TYR A 142 14.00 7.44 -30.76
N LEU A 143 12.85 7.30 -31.42
CA LEU A 143 12.71 7.61 -32.84
C LEU A 143 12.96 9.09 -33.09
N LEU A 144 12.41 9.99 -32.27
CA LEU A 144 12.65 11.43 -32.40
C LEU A 144 14.14 11.77 -32.26
N SER A 145 14.86 11.16 -31.33
CA SER A 145 16.30 11.38 -31.15
C SER A 145 17.13 10.90 -32.33
N ARG A 146 16.60 9.97 -33.15
CA ARG A 146 17.29 9.46 -34.36
C ARG A 146 16.95 10.23 -35.65
N MET A 147 15.80 10.90 -35.64
CA MET A 147 15.33 11.63 -36.84
C MET A 147 15.87 13.06 -36.94
N PHE A 148 16.30 13.65 -35.82
CA PHE A 148 16.71 15.05 -35.74
C PHE A 148 18.15 15.24 -35.26
N ILE A 149 19.05 14.30 -35.62
CA ILE A 149 20.50 14.45 -35.47
C ILE A 149 21.10 15.07 -36.74
#